data_2cf79a04d440c15e3ae6b9022d178dd2
#
_entry.id   2cf79a04d440c15e3ae6b9022d178dd2
#
_cell.length_a   1.000
_cell.length_b   1.000
_cell.length_c   1.000
_cell.angle_alpha   90.00
_cell.angle_beta   90.00
_cell.angle_gamma   90.00
#
_symmetry.space_group_name_H-M   'P 1'
#
loop_
_entity.id
_entity.type
_entity.pdbx_description
1 polymer ?
#
loop_
_entity_poly.entity_id
_entity_poly.type
_entity_poly.pdbx_seq_one_letter_code
_entity_poly.pdbx_strand_id
1 'polypeptide(L)'
;ELLHAAEMVVRLADDPDVIREEIRQPVGAAGEGVGVVEAARGTLIHHYKLTPERLIEKANMIVATTHNKMPICLSIRDAAKGLIKGGAPDEGTLNMIEMAFRAYDPCFACASHVIEGGVGFDIVIHDHRGDMIFQRSRDLTLL
;
A
#
# COMPACT_ATOMS: atom_id res chain seq x y z
N GLU A 1 -13.15 13.92 6.03
CA GLU A 1 -11.67 13.94 5.97
C GLU A 1 -11.15 15.16 5.20
N LEU A 2 -11.64 15.48 3.98
CA LEU A 2 -11.16 16.62 3.20
C LEU A 2 -11.29 17.95 3.93
N LEU A 3 -12.45 18.22 4.59
CA LEU A 3 -12.66 19.42 5.39
C LEU A 3 -11.66 19.48 6.55
N HIS A 4 -11.51 18.38 7.29
CA HIS A 4 -10.54 18.30 8.38
C HIS A 4 -9.11 18.56 7.90
N ALA A 5 -8.70 17.98 6.78
CA ALA A 5 -7.39 18.23 6.18
C ALA A 5 -7.18 19.72 5.83
N ALA A 6 -8.20 20.36 5.26
CA ALA A 6 -8.16 21.80 4.95
C ALA A 6 -8.04 22.67 6.21
N GLU A 7 -8.79 22.36 7.25
CA GLU A 7 -8.70 23.03 8.56
C GLU A 7 -7.31 22.84 9.19
N MET A 8 -6.73 21.64 9.09
CA MET A 8 -5.37 21.39 9.58
C MET A 8 -4.31 22.15 8.79
N VAL A 9 -4.44 22.28 7.47
CA VAL A 9 -3.53 23.09 6.66
C VAL A 9 -3.52 24.54 7.15
N VAL A 10 -4.69 25.15 7.35
CA VAL A 10 -4.80 26.52 7.85
C VAL A 10 -4.16 26.65 9.23
N ARG A 11 -4.47 25.73 10.14
CA ARG A 11 -3.91 25.74 11.50
C ARG A 11 -2.39 25.60 11.51
N LEU A 12 -1.84 24.68 10.72
CA LEU A 12 -0.40 24.42 10.66
C LEU A 12 0.37 25.54 9.95
N ALA A 13 -0.27 26.25 8.99
CA ALA A 13 0.36 27.38 8.30
C ALA A 13 0.67 28.56 9.25
N ASP A 14 -0.11 28.70 10.31
CA ASP A 14 0.07 29.74 11.32
C ASP A 14 0.85 29.26 12.56
N ASP A 15 1.24 27.98 12.59
CA ASP A 15 1.93 27.41 13.75
C ASP A 15 3.41 27.82 13.76
N PRO A 16 3.87 28.57 14.79
CA PRO A 16 5.26 29.01 14.86
C PRO A 16 6.27 27.88 14.93
N ASP A 17 5.87 26.67 15.36
CA ASP A 17 6.74 25.52 15.39
C ASP A 17 6.98 24.94 14.00
N VAL A 18 6.03 25.08 13.07
CA VAL A 18 6.13 24.62 11.68
C VAL A 18 7.00 25.55 10.84
N ILE A 19 6.94 26.87 11.12
CA ILE A 19 7.68 27.89 10.34
C ILE A 19 9.09 28.18 10.89
N ARG A 20 9.58 27.42 11.86
CA ARG A 20 10.94 27.57 12.38
C ARG A 20 11.99 27.36 11.29
N GLU A 21 13.05 28.17 11.33
CA GLU A 21 14.20 28.01 10.44
C GLU A 21 15.03 26.76 10.79
N GLU A 22 15.01 26.32 12.05
CA GLU A 22 15.76 25.17 12.53
C GLU A 22 15.01 23.87 12.28
N ILE A 23 15.19 23.29 11.10
CA ILE A 23 14.51 22.08 10.62
C ILE A 23 15.26 20.79 10.91
N ARG A 24 16.47 20.86 11.47
CA ARG A 24 17.30 19.68 11.74
C ARG A 24 17.39 19.41 13.22
N GLN A 25 17.10 18.18 13.60
CA GLN A 25 17.39 17.70 14.95
C GLN A 25 18.81 17.14 15.03
N PRO A 26 19.53 17.36 16.16
CA PRO A 26 20.83 16.76 16.37
C PRO A 26 20.70 15.21 16.30
N VAL A 27 21.66 14.59 15.60
CA VAL A 27 21.69 13.14 15.50
C VAL A 27 22.12 12.55 16.85
N GLY A 28 21.25 11.75 17.44
CA GLY A 28 21.53 11.03 18.69
C GLY A 28 22.59 9.94 18.55
N ALA A 29 22.84 9.24 19.64
CA ALA A 29 23.72 8.06 19.64
C ALA A 29 23.14 6.95 18.76
N ALA A 30 24.03 6.14 18.15
CA ALA A 30 23.61 4.93 17.46
C ALA A 30 22.94 3.97 18.43
N GLY A 31 21.91 3.27 17.96
CA GLY A 31 21.15 2.35 18.81
C GLY A 31 20.01 1.69 18.05
N GLU A 32 19.00 1.32 18.77
CA GLU A 32 17.80 0.72 18.24
C GLU A 32 16.62 1.69 18.41
N GLY A 33 15.79 1.80 17.39
CA GLY A 33 14.64 2.70 17.42
C GLY A 33 13.48 2.19 16.56
N VAL A 34 12.28 2.52 17.01
CA VAL A 34 11.04 2.25 16.29
C VAL A 34 10.32 3.58 16.04
N GLY A 35 10.03 3.85 14.77
CA GLY A 35 9.20 4.98 14.36
C GLY A 35 7.86 4.46 13.84
N VAL A 36 6.77 5.12 14.22
CA VAL A 36 5.41 4.79 13.80
C VAL A 36 4.74 6.05 13.28
N VAL A 37 4.12 5.94 12.11
CA VAL A 37 3.40 7.04 11.45
C VAL A 37 2.08 6.52 10.91
N GLU A 38 1.02 7.29 11.08
CA GLU A 38 -0.22 7.06 10.35
C GLU A 38 -0.05 7.58 8.91
N ALA A 39 -0.14 6.66 7.96
CA ALA A 39 -0.09 6.98 6.54
C ALA A 39 -1.49 6.87 5.92
N ALA A 40 -1.69 7.41 4.70
CA ALA A 40 -2.97 7.41 4.01
C ALA A 40 -3.61 6.01 3.87
N ARG A 41 -2.78 4.96 3.77
CA ARG A 41 -3.19 3.56 3.55
C ARG A 41 -3.15 2.69 4.81
N GLY A 42 -2.81 3.27 5.95
CA GLY A 42 -2.69 2.59 7.23
C GLY A 42 -1.38 2.91 7.95
N THR A 43 -1.06 2.18 8.98
CA THR A 43 0.11 2.43 9.83
C THR A 43 1.41 2.00 9.14
N LEU A 44 2.39 2.90 9.11
CA LEU A 44 3.75 2.62 8.69
C LEU A 44 4.65 2.50 9.92
N ILE A 45 5.36 1.39 10.05
CA ILE A 45 6.28 1.13 11.16
C ILE A 45 7.66 0.84 10.60
N HIS A 46 8.65 1.62 11.06
CA HIS A 46 10.05 1.39 10.77
C HIS A 46 10.77 1.04 12.05
N HIS A 47 11.47 -0.08 12.05
CA HIS A 47 12.31 -0.53 13.15
C HIS A 47 13.73 -0.75 12.65
N TYR A 48 14.67 0.02 13.18
CA TYR A 48 16.07 -0.07 12.82
C TYR A 48 16.94 -0.33 14.03
N LYS A 49 17.98 -1.13 13.83
CA LYS A 49 19.11 -1.27 14.73
C LYS A 49 20.37 -0.85 14.00
N LEU A 50 21.16 0.02 14.62
CA LEU A 50 22.39 0.57 14.06
C LEU A 50 23.61 0.04 14.79
N THR A 51 24.70 -0.16 14.05
CA THR A 51 26.02 -0.40 14.62
C THR A 51 26.56 0.88 15.26
N PRO A 52 27.65 0.80 16.08
CA PRO A 52 28.32 1.99 16.61
C PRO A 52 28.78 2.97 15.50
N GLU A 53 29.11 2.45 14.32
CA GLU A 53 29.51 3.22 13.13
C GLU A 53 28.33 3.83 12.39
N ARG A 54 27.09 3.68 12.92
CA ARG A 54 25.82 4.18 12.34
C ARG A 54 25.43 3.52 11.01
N LEU A 55 25.89 2.30 10.79
CA LEU A 55 25.38 1.47 9.69
C LEU A 55 24.18 0.66 10.16
N ILE A 56 23.27 0.36 9.22
CA ILE A 56 22.10 -0.46 9.53
C ILE A 56 22.53 -1.91 9.75
N GLU A 57 22.41 -2.39 10.99
CA GLU A 57 22.60 -3.79 11.36
C GLU A 57 21.34 -4.61 11.06
N LYS A 58 20.16 -4.03 11.37
CA LYS A 58 18.87 -4.66 11.15
C LYS A 58 17.84 -3.64 10.73
N ALA A 59 17.03 -3.99 9.75
CA ALA A 59 15.85 -3.22 9.36
C ALA A 59 14.63 -4.14 9.33
N ASN A 60 13.51 -3.65 9.89
CA ASN A 60 12.21 -4.26 9.76
C ASN A 60 11.20 -3.17 9.44
N MET A 61 10.48 -3.32 8.34
CA MET A 61 9.50 -2.34 7.87
C MET A 61 8.15 -3.02 7.71
N ILE A 62 7.14 -2.47 8.37
CA ILE A 62 5.74 -2.87 8.20
C ILE A 62 5.06 -1.74 7.43
N VAL A 63 4.74 -2.00 6.18
CA VAL A 63 4.18 -1.02 5.25
C VAL A 63 2.67 -1.19 5.19
N ALA A 64 1.94 -0.06 5.14
CA ALA A 64 0.49 -0.03 5.23
C ALA A 64 -0.22 -0.98 4.23
N THR A 65 0.12 -0.93 2.95
CA THR A 65 -0.49 -1.83 1.95
C THR A 65 -0.14 -3.30 2.17
N THR A 66 1.03 -3.59 2.76
CA THR A 66 1.45 -4.97 3.04
C THR A 66 0.52 -5.63 4.05
N HIS A 67 0.13 -4.96 5.12
CA HIS A 67 -0.79 -5.54 6.08
C HIS A 67 -2.27 -5.49 5.65
N ASN A 68 -2.58 -4.74 4.60
CA ASN A 68 -3.89 -4.80 3.94
C ASN A 68 -4.04 -5.97 2.96
N LYS A 69 -2.99 -6.75 2.73
CA LYS A 69 -2.99 -7.85 1.75
C LYS A 69 -4.15 -8.83 1.96
N MET A 70 -4.35 -9.30 3.19
CA MET A 70 -5.44 -10.26 3.46
C MET A 70 -6.84 -9.66 3.29
N PRO A 71 -7.18 -8.48 3.84
CA PRO A 71 -8.44 -7.80 3.54
C PRO A 71 -8.68 -7.59 2.04
N ILE A 72 -7.66 -7.18 1.29
CA ILE A 72 -7.75 -7.01 -0.17
C ILE A 72 -8.11 -8.35 -0.85
N CYS A 73 -7.40 -9.43 -0.52
CA CYS A 73 -7.69 -10.76 -1.07
C CYS A 73 -9.11 -11.23 -0.75
N LEU A 74 -9.59 -10.98 0.46
CA LEU A 74 -10.95 -11.32 0.86
C LEU A 74 -11.99 -10.51 0.08
N SER A 75 -11.77 -9.22 -0.09
CA SER A 75 -12.65 -8.33 -0.84
C SER A 75 -12.72 -8.70 -2.32
N ILE A 76 -11.58 -9.01 -2.94
CA ILE A 76 -11.54 -9.50 -4.33
C ILE A 76 -12.31 -10.82 -4.45
N ARG A 77 -12.06 -11.77 -3.53
CA ARG A 77 -12.76 -13.05 -3.53
C ARG A 77 -14.27 -12.89 -3.42
N ASP A 78 -14.73 -12.05 -2.52
CA ASP A 78 -16.16 -11.88 -2.26
C ASP A 78 -16.84 -11.12 -3.42
N ALA A 79 -16.16 -10.13 -4.01
CA ALA A 79 -16.61 -9.46 -5.23
C ALA A 79 -16.70 -10.45 -6.40
N ALA A 80 -15.66 -11.25 -6.62
CA ALA A 80 -15.64 -12.25 -7.69
C ALA A 80 -16.78 -13.27 -7.54
N LYS A 81 -17.00 -13.80 -6.33
CA LYS A 81 -18.14 -14.71 -6.04
C LYS A 81 -19.48 -14.09 -6.29
N GLY A 82 -19.62 -12.79 -6.00
CA GLY A 82 -20.85 -12.05 -6.22
C GLY A 82 -21.14 -11.75 -7.68
N LEU A 83 -20.12 -11.49 -8.47
CA LEU A 83 -20.22 -10.97 -9.83
C LEU A 83 -20.09 -12.04 -10.93
N ILE A 84 -19.21 -13.04 -10.73
CA ILE A 84 -19.01 -14.10 -11.71
C ILE A 84 -20.10 -15.16 -11.53
N LYS A 85 -20.99 -15.28 -12.51
CA LYS A 85 -22.11 -16.23 -12.48
C LYS A 85 -21.89 -17.46 -13.35
N GLY A 86 -20.69 -17.65 -13.86
CA GLY A 86 -20.27 -18.76 -14.71
C GLY A 86 -19.60 -18.27 -16.00
N GLY A 87 -18.71 -19.07 -16.56
CA GLY A 87 -17.95 -18.72 -17.75
C GLY A 87 -16.88 -17.64 -17.53
N ALA A 88 -16.31 -17.15 -18.63
CA ALA A 88 -15.32 -16.07 -18.59
C ALA A 88 -16.01 -14.73 -18.30
N PRO A 89 -15.48 -13.93 -17.35
CA PRO A 89 -16.03 -12.62 -17.06
C PRO A 89 -15.75 -11.63 -18.21
N ASP A 90 -16.67 -10.73 -18.44
CA ASP A 90 -16.47 -9.59 -19.33
C ASP A 90 -15.63 -8.48 -18.66
N GLU A 91 -15.26 -7.46 -19.46
CA GLU A 91 -14.47 -6.32 -18.98
C GLU A 91 -15.18 -5.54 -17.86
N GLY A 92 -16.49 -5.38 -17.94
CA GLY A 92 -17.27 -4.67 -16.92
C GLY A 92 -17.22 -5.40 -15.59
N THR A 93 -17.39 -6.72 -15.61
CA THR A 93 -17.28 -7.59 -14.43
C THR A 93 -15.88 -7.53 -13.81
N LEU A 94 -14.83 -7.59 -14.63
CA LEU A 94 -13.44 -7.47 -14.15
C LEU A 94 -13.19 -6.11 -13.52
N ASN A 95 -13.65 -5.02 -14.15
CA ASN A 95 -13.53 -3.68 -13.61
C ASN A 95 -14.25 -3.52 -12.26
N MET A 96 -15.42 -4.12 -12.08
CA MET A 96 -16.15 -4.11 -10.81
C MET A 96 -15.40 -4.89 -9.72
N ILE A 97 -14.75 -6.00 -10.05
CA ILE A 97 -13.89 -6.75 -9.11
C ILE A 97 -12.65 -5.92 -8.75
N GLU A 98 -12.06 -5.24 -9.73
CA GLU A 98 -10.92 -4.34 -9.49
C GLU A 98 -11.29 -3.17 -8.55
N MET A 99 -12.52 -2.65 -8.62
CA MET A 99 -12.98 -1.61 -7.70
C MET A 99 -12.91 -2.05 -6.24
N ALA A 100 -13.06 -3.33 -5.94
CA ALA A 100 -12.99 -3.85 -4.58
C ALA A 100 -11.60 -3.66 -3.95
N PHE A 101 -10.52 -3.79 -4.71
CA PHE A 101 -9.19 -3.52 -4.17
C PHE A 101 -8.77 -2.05 -4.31
N ARG A 102 -9.24 -1.33 -5.34
CA ARG A 102 -8.97 0.11 -5.48
C ARG A 102 -9.48 0.93 -4.29
N ALA A 103 -10.54 0.45 -3.60
CA ALA A 103 -11.05 1.08 -2.38
C ALA A 103 -10.03 1.15 -1.24
N TYR A 104 -9.00 0.30 -1.26
CA TYR A 104 -7.89 0.32 -0.31
C TYR A 104 -6.78 1.30 -0.68
N ASP A 105 -6.87 1.98 -1.83
CA ASP A 105 -5.80 2.84 -2.37
C ASP A 105 -4.42 2.14 -2.35
N PRO A 106 -4.28 0.93 -2.94
CA PRO A 106 -3.10 0.11 -2.75
C PRO A 106 -1.87 0.69 -3.45
N CYS A 107 -0.76 0.79 -2.72
CA CYS A 107 0.55 1.05 -3.30
C CYS A 107 1.29 -0.29 -3.49
N PHE A 108 1.18 -0.88 -4.65
CA PHE A 108 1.81 -2.19 -4.91
C PHE A 108 3.33 -2.12 -4.91
N ALA A 109 3.92 -1.06 -5.45
CA ALA A 109 5.36 -0.84 -5.40
C ALA A 109 5.86 -0.72 -3.95
N CYS A 110 5.14 -0.02 -3.09
CA CYS A 110 5.48 0.08 -1.67
C CYS A 110 5.41 -1.27 -0.96
N ALA A 111 4.39 -2.08 -1.27
CA ALA A 111 4.16 -3.37 -0.63
C ALA A 111 5.11 -4.47 -1.13
N SER A 112 5.49 -4.43 -2.39
CA SER A 112 6.40 -5.39 -3.03
C SER A 112 7.87 -5.00 -2.92
N HIS A 113 8.19 -3.77 -2.52
CA HIS A 113 9.54 -3.18 -2.50
C HIS A 113 10.22 -3.19 -3.88
N VAL A 114 9.45 -3.14 -4.95
CA VAL A 114 9.97 -3.06 -6.33
C VAL A 114 10.44 -1.64 -6.61
N ILE A 115 11.71 -1.50 -6.98
CA ILE A 115 12.35 -0.21 -7.25
C ILE A 115 12.27 0.15 -8.74
N GLU A 116 12.29 -0.85 -9.63
CA GLU A 116 12.24 -0.68 -11.08
C GLU A 116 11.22 -1.60 -11.74
N GLY A 117 10.55 -1.09 -12.76
CA GLY A 117 9.57 -1.82 -13.56
C GLY A 117 8.15 -1.79 -13.00
N GLY A 118 7.19 -1.90 -13.87
CA GLY A 118 5.79 -2.00 -13.51
C GLY A 118 5.48 -3.33 -12.82
N VAL A 119 4.52 -3.29 -11.94
CA VAL A 119 3.94 -4.53 -11.39
C VAL A 119 2.93 -5.05 -12.41
N GLY A 120 3.27 -6.14 -13.10
CA GLY A 120 2.32 -6.83 -13.95
C GLY A 120 1.13 -7.36 -13.13
N PHE A 121 -0.04 -7.35 -13.71
CA PHE A 121 -1.24 -7.85 -13.11
C PHE A 121 -1.83 -8.98 -13.96
N ASP A 122 -1.82 -10.19 -13.42
CA ASP A 122 -2.38 -11.36 -14.06
C ASP A 122 -3.67 -11.79 -13.38
N ILE A 123 -4.74 -11.92 -14.16
CA ILE A 123 -6.00 -12.50 -13.72
C ILE A 123 -6.04 -13.92 -14.25
N VAL A 124 -6.09 -14.88 -13.35
CA VAL A 124 -6.29 -16.30 -13.69
C VAL A 124 -7.51 -16.79 -12.94
N ILE A 125 -8.47 -17.36 -13.67
CA ILE A 125 -9.68 -17.93 -13.09
C ILE A 125 -9.68 -19.42 -13.33
N HIS A 126 -9.82 -20.15 -12.26
CA HIS A 126 -9.97 -21.62 -12.28
C HIS A 126 -11.41 -21.99 -11.95
N ASP A 127 -11.89 -23.06 -12.55
CA ASP A 127 -13.17 -23.66 -12.18
C ASP A 127 -13.07 -24.41 -10.84
N HIS A 128 -14.18 -25.06 -10.44
CA HIS A 128 -14.24 -25.83 -9.21
C HIS A 128 -13.39 -27.13 -9.24
N ARG A 129 -12.89 -27.52 -10.41
CA ARG A 129 -11.99 -28.69 -10.58
C ARG A 129 -10.52 -28.26 -10.60
N GLY A 130 -10.25 -26.96 -10.63
CA GLY A 130 -8.92 -26.41 -10.73
C GLY A 130 -8.44 -26.17 -12.17
N ASP A 131 -9.29 -26.40 -13.17
CA ASP A 131 -8.97 -26.14 -14.57
C ASP A 131 -9.01 -24.64 -14.85
N MET A 132 -7.99 -24.13 -15.54
CA MET A 132 -7.93 -22.73 -15.93
C MET A 132 -8.94 -22.44 -17.03
N ILE A 133 -9.93 -21.59 -16.74
CA ILE A 133 -10.98 -21.20 -17.68
C ILE A 133 -10.78 -19.82 -18.27
N PHE A 134 -9.92 -19.00 -17.67
CA PHE A 134 -9.64 -17.65 -18.13
C PHE A 134 -8.27 -17.19 -17.65
N GLN A 135 -7.53 -16.50 -18.53
CA GLN A 135 -6.29 -15.80 -18.18
C GLN A 135 -6.21 -14.48 -18.91
N ARG A 136 -5.80 -13.44 -18.22
CA ARG A 136 -5.52 -12.12 -18.79
C ARG A 136 -4.40 -11.43 -18.04
N SER A 137 -3.42 -10.94 -18.78
CA SER A 137 -2.32 -10.14 -18.28
C SER A 137 -2.55 -8.67 -18.61
N ARG A 138 -2.31 -7.77 -17.66
CA ARG A 138 -2.24 -6.33 -17.88
C ARG A 138 -0.90 -5.81 -17.38
N ASP A 139 -0.27 -5.01 -18.20
CA ASP A 139 0.90 -4.24 -17.79
C ASP A 139 0.43 -2.90 -17.22
N LEU A 140 0.74 -2.64 -15.95
CA LEU A 140 0.37 -1.40 -15.25
C LEU A 140 1.38 -0.26 -15.46
N THR A 141 2.36 -0.43 -16.34
CA THR A 141 3.36 0.60 -16.64
C THR A 141 2.82 1.81 -17.42
N LEU A 142 1.55 1.82 -17.78
CA LEU A 142 0.92 2.84 -18.62
C LEU A 142 -0.21 3.64 -17.92
N LEU A 143 -0.23 3.71 -16.59
CA LEU A 143 -1.14 4.58 -15.85
C LEU A 143 -0.41 5.75 -15.21
#